data_9f25e85cd26a821d7c01511d6952856e
#
_entry.id   9f25e85cd26a821d7c01511d6952856e
#
_cell.length_a   1.000
_cell.length_b   1.000
_cell.length_c   1.000
_cell.angle_alpha   90.00
_cell.angle_beta   90.00
_cell.angle_gamma   90.00
#
_symmetry.space_group_name_H-M   'P 1'
#
loop_
_entity.id
_entity.type
_entity.pdbx_description
1 polymer ?
#
loop_
_entity_poly.entity_id
_entity_poly.type
_entity_poly.pdbx_seq_one_letter_code
_entity_poly.pdbx_strand_id
1 'polypeptide(L)'
;MPTPHLRESLKALLFLFLTGHGKARPQHSKTKSPSALSRFLNRYPWPTRALIRLAREEAQKALDRARRRKGPKPRLLVVLDLVTLEKRGHFPHLPLSFFHGKWGLHLVVLYLVYGDLRVPWAYRLWRGKGEKGLSLLALSLLASLPLWMRRTFRIRVAADAAFGTAWFLFGVRRLGLETVVGMRRDRRLRGGGRLLDLRRQGSRVYLWGLSFPVWVAWYRYPLPQGGWEWRYVVATFPATPRTMLTWGRRRFTVEHFFRAAKSEFSLGQFGQRTALGVHRFLVLSLLAYLLAHWVGMEGKGSWREAREGAARVLLPELVVQVILRELHALGLGPPGGGSEGLCGVCGRCKF
;
A
#
# COMPACT_ATOMS: atom_id res chain seq x y z
N MET A 1 -13.94 18.85 -0.06
CA MET A 1 -15.23 18.34 0.46
C MET A 1 -16.29 19.41 0.29
N PRO A 2 -17.42 19.10 -0.34
CA PRO A 2 -18.43 20.10 -0.69
C PRO A 2 -19.22 20.66 0.50
N THR A 3 -19.34 19.92 1.59
CA THR A 3 -20.08 20.40 2.77
C THR A 3 -19.28 20.25 4.06
N PRO A 4 -19.54 21.10 5.10
CA PRO A 4 -18.91 20.96 6.41
C PRO A 4 -19.12 19.57 7.02
N HIS A 5 -20.34 19.03 6.93
CA HIS A 5 -20.69 17.71 7.44
C HIS A 5 -19.86 16.56 6.85
N LEU A 6 -19.57 16.60 5.54
CA LEU A 6 -18.71 15.62 4.87
C LEU A 6 -17.23 15.79 5.30
N ARG A 7 -16.82 17.02 5.53
CA ARG A 7 -15.47 17.35 6.03
C ARG A 7 -15.26 16.78 7.43
N GLU A 8 -16.22 17.01 8.32
CA GLU A 8 -16.19 16.44 9.67
C GLU A 8 -16.22 14.89 9.67
N SER A 9 -16.98 14.28 8.78
CA SER A 9 -16.99 12.82 8.66
C SER A 9 -15.66 12.27 8.17
N LEU A 10 -14.98 12.97 7.26
CA LEU A 10 -13.64 12.61 6.82
C LEU A 10 -12.63 12.72 7.96
N LYS A 11 -12.61 13.85 8.70
CA LYS A 11 -11.75 14.06 9.87
C LYS A 11 -11.97 12.96 10.91
N ALA A 12 -13.23 12.67 11.27
CA ALA A 12 -13.58 11.64 12.25
C ALA A 12 -13.09 10.25 11.84
N LEU A 13 -13.20 9.88 10.55
CA LEU A 13 -12.67 8.61 10.06
C LEU A 13 -11.14 8.58 10.03
N LEU A 14 -10.47 9.63 9.58
CA LEU A 14 -9.00 9.71 9.62
C LEU A 14 -8.49 9.62 11.05
N PHE A 15 -9.12 10.33 11.98
CA PHE A 15 -8.82 10.25 13.39
C PHE A 15 -8.95 8.81 13.91
N LEU A 16 -10.04 8.13 13.57
CA LEU A 16 -10.27 6.74 13.93
C LEU A 16 -9.20 5.80 13.36
N PHE A 17 -8.75 6.00 12.11
CA PHE A 17 -7.67 5.22 11.53
C PHE A 17 -6.31 5.48 12.22
N LEU A 18 -6.06 6.71 12.64
CA LEU A 18 -4.83 7.09 13.33
C LEU A 18 -4.80 6.65 14.80
N THR A 19 -5.94 6.63 15.51
CA THR A 19 -6.00 6.35 16.96
C THR A 19 -6.59 4.98 17.32
N GLY A 20 -7.26 4.31 16.39
CA GLY A 20 -8.02 3.09 16.64
C GLY A 20 -7.20 1.79 16.78
N HIS A 21 -5.85 1.84 16.77
CA HIS A 21 -4.96 0.68 16.98
C HIS A 21 -5.37 -0.57 16.20
N GLY A 22 -5.54 -0.43 14.89
CA GLY A 22 -5.96 -1.52 14.02
C GLY A 22 -7.46 -1.89 14.09
N LYS A 23 -8.28 -1.13 14.83
CA LYS A 23 -9.73 -1.36 15.01
C LYS A 23 -10.59 -0.22 14.45
N ALA A 24 -10.19 0.40 13.34
CA ALA A 24 -10.87 1.54 12.74
C ALA A 24 -12.20 1.14 12.05
N ARG A 25 -13.19 0.73 12.82
CA ARG A 25 -14.57 0.53 12.34
C ARG A 25 -15.46 1.68 12.80
N PRO A 26 -16.48 2.11 12.04
CA PRO A 26 -17.41 3.17 12.45
C PRO A 26 -17.96 3.03 13.87
N GLN A 27 -18.18 1.80 14.33
CA GLN A 27 -18.67 1.48 15.67
C GLN A 27 -17.72 1.93 16.80
N HIS A 28 -16.43 2.06 16.52
CA HIS A 28 -15.43 2.44 17.51
C HIS A 28 -15.18 3.97 17.52
N SER A 29 -15.94 4.73 16.75
CA SER A 29 -15.78 6.18 16.70
C SER A 29 -16.26 6.83 18.00
N LYS A 30 -15.39 7.66 18.60
CA LYS A 30 -15.70 8.49 19.76
C LYS A 30 -16.12 9.91 19.38
N THR A 31 -16.01 10.30 18.11
CA THR A 31 -16.21 11.68 17.66
C THR A 31 -17.47 11.89 16.84
N LYS A 32 -17.98 10.87 16.17
CA LYS A 32 -19.18 10.92 15.33
C LYS A 32 -19.95 9.61 15.34
N SER A 33 -21.27 9.66 15.13
CA SER A 33 -22.10 8.45 15.19
C SER A 33 -21.71 7.41 14.14
N PRO A 34 -21.76 6.11 14.49
CA PRO A 34 -21.45 5.03 13.56
C PRO A 34 -22.28 5.04 12.28
N SER A 35 -23.58 5.40 12.41
CA SER A 35 -24.50 5.49 11.26
C SER A 35 -24.11 6.62 10.29
N ALA A 36 -23.68 7.77 10.80
CA ALA A 36 -23.20 8.88 9.96
C ALA A 36 -21.93 8.49 9.19
N LEU A 37 -20.97 7.84 9.86
CA LEU A 37 -19.74 7.37 9.23
C LEU A 37 -19.99 6.24 8.23
N SER A 38 -20.93 5.36 8.52
CA SER A 38 -21.36 4.31 7.58
C SER A 38 -22.00 4.90 6.32
N ARG A 39 -22.89 5.90 6.46
CA ARG A 39 -23.48 6.62 5.31
C ARG A 39 -22.42 7.37 4.51
N PHE A 40 -21.44 8.00 5.17
CA PHE A 40 -20.33 8.68 4.52
C PHE A 40 -19.52 7.72 3.65
N LEU A 41 -19.23 6.51 4.12
CA LEU A 41 -18.49 5.51 3.34
C LEU A 41 -19.33 4.95 2.18
N ASN A 42 -20.61 4.65 2.40
CA ASN A 42 -21.39 3.85 1.46
C ASN A 42 -22.32 4.66 0.54
N ARG A 43 -22.76 5.86 0.94
CA ARG A 43 -23.87 6.57 0.25
C ARG A 43 -23.51 7.98 -0.20
N TYR A 44 -22.93 8.82 0.68
CA TYR A 44 -22.76 10.23 0.37
C TYR A 44 -21.81 10.47 -0.80
N PRO A 45 -22.12 11.39 -1.72
CA PRO A 45 -21.25 11.76 -2.82
C PRO A 45 -20.06 12.60 -2.30
N TRP A 46 -18.86 12.06 -2.35
CA TRP A 46 -17.63 12.81 -2.10
C TRP A 46 -16.50 12.33 -3.01
N PRO A 47 -15.58 13.22 -3.38
CA PRO A 47 -14.63 12.96 -4.46
C PRO A 47 -13.43 12.12 -3.99
N THR A 48 -13.62 10.81 -3.85
CA THR A 48 -12.54 9.87 -3.47
C THR A 48 -11.31 9.99 -4.39
N ARG A 49 -11.52 10.18 -5.70
CA ARG A 49 -10.44 10.36 -6.68
C ARG A 49 -9.62 11.61 -6.44
N ALA A 50 -10.25 12.72 -6.02
CA ALA A 50 -9.55 13.96 -5.68
C ALA A 50 -8.63 13.75 -4.46
N LEU A 51 -9.10 13.01 -3.46
CA LEU A 51 -8.28 12.68 -2.29
C LEU A 51 -7.05 11.85 -2.66
N ILE A 52 -7.22 10.83 -3.51
CA ILE A 52 -6.10 10.03 -4.03
C ILE A 52 -5.12 10.92 -4.83
N ARG A 53 -5.62 11.85 -5.64
CA ARG A 53 -4.79 12.77 -6.41
C ARG A 53 -3.96 13.67 -5.50
N LEU A 54 -4.57 14.30 -4.50
CA LEU A 54 -3.87 15.13 -3.52
C LEU A 54 -2.76 14.34 -2.79
N ALA A 55 -3.05 13.12 -2.34
CA ALA A 55 -2.03 12.28 -1.71
C ALA A 55 -0.85 11.97 -2.65
N ARG A 56 -1.12 11.79 -3.95
CA ARG A 56 -0.06 11.58 -4.96
C ARG A 56 0.71 12.85 -5.24
N GLU A 57 0.07 14.02 -5.27
CA GLU A 57 0.73 15.32 -5.44
C GLU A 57 1.71 15.59 -4.29
N GLU A 58 1.34 15.30 -3.04
CA GLU A 58 2.25 15.42 -1.90
C GLU A 58 3.44 14.44 -2.02
N ALA A 59 3.18 13.18 -2.38
CA ALA A 59 4.27 12.23 -2.63
C ALA A 59 5.17 12.69 -3.80
N GLN A 60 4.60 13.31 -4.81
CA GLN A 60 5.33 13.88 -5.94
C GLN A 60 6.26 15.00 -5.50
N LYS A 61 5.81 15.93 -4.65
CA LYS A 61 6.66 17.01 -4.12
C LYS A 61 7.93 16.46 -3.44
N ALA A 62 7.79 15.36 -2.68
CA ALA A 62 8.93 14.69 -2.07
C ALA A 62 9.89 14.07 -3.10
N LEU A 63 9.36 13.53 -4.20
CA LEU A 63 10.15 12.97 -5.30
C LEU A 63 10.80 14.05 -6.19
N ASP A 64 10.17 15.22 -6.33
CA ASP A 64 10.70 16.34 -7.14
C ASP A 64 12.03 16.89 -6.58
N ARG A 65 12.27 16.75 -5.28
CA ARG A 65 13.59 17.08 -4.69
C ARG A 65 14.72 16.25 -5.32
N ALA A 66 14.43 15.02 -5.74
CA ALA A 66 15.39 14.18 -6.45
C ALA A 66 15.63 14.63 -7.89
N ARG A 67 14.64 15.23 -8.55
CA ARG A 67 14.72 15.73 -9.93
C ARG A 67 15.75 16.84 -10.10
N ARG A 68 15.97 17.62 -9.04
CA ARG A 68 16.91 18.78 -9.04
C ARG A 68 18.38 18.37 -8.91
N ARG A 69 18.69 17.10 -8.67
CA ARG A 69 20.07 16.62 -8.55
C ARG A 69 20.71 16.51 -9.93
N LYS A 70 21.87 17.13 -10.11
CA LYS A 70 22.73 16.92 -11.28
C LYS A 70 23.34 15.52 -11.23
N GLY A 71 23.51 14.87 -12.39
CA GLY A 71 24.17 13.56 -12.48
C GLY A 71 23.26 12.44 -12.99
N PRO A 72 23.66 11.18 -12.81
CA PRO A 72 22.90 10.02 -13.29
C PRO A 72 21.49 9.98 -12.69
N LYS A 73 20.53 9.48 -13.49
CA LYS A 73 19.14 9.35 -13.03
C LYS A 73 19.07 8.60 -11.69
N PRO A 74 18.42 9.16 -10.67
CA PRO A 74 18.25 8.49 -9.39
C PRO A 74 17.42 7.22 -9.54
N ARG A 75 17.66 6.24 -8.68
CA ARG A 75 16.95 4.96 -8.72
C ARG A 75 15.68 5.02 -7.90
N LEU A 76 14.55 4.73 -8.55
CA LEU A 76 13.25 4.55 -7.89
C LEU A 76 12.92 3.05 -7.85
N LEU A 77 12.73 2.49 -6.67
CA LEU A 77 12.24 1.13 -6.53
C LEU A 77 10.71 1.15 -6.56
N VAL A 78 10.15 0.32 -7.44
CA VAL A 78 8.72 0.03 -7.51
C VAL A 78 8.52 -1.42 -7.12
N VAL A 79 7.80 -1.66 -6.02
CA VAL A 79 7.47 -3.01 -5.59
C VAL A 79 6.04 -3.34 -6.01
N LEU A 80 5.89 -4.51 -6.64
CA LEU A 80 4.59 -5.11 -6.93
C LEU A 80 4.41 -6.33 -6.05
N ASP A 81 3.31 -6.38 -5.34
CA ASP A 81 2.98 -7.53 -4.50
C ASP A 81 1.47 -7.76 -4.43
N LEU A 82 1.08 -8.99 -4.10
CA LEU A 82 -0.30 -9.40 -3.92
C LEU A 82 -0.57 -9.59 -2.42
N VAL A 83 -1.51 -8.82 -1.89
CA VAL A 83 -1.96 -8.98 -0.51
C VAL A 83 -3.38 -9.51 -0.46
N THR A 84 -3.61 -10.50 0.40
CA THR A 84 -4.95 -11.00 0.73
C THR A 84 -5.45 -10.32 2.00
N LEU A 85 -6.61 -9.70 1.90
CA LEU A 85 -7.39 -9.22 3.04
C LEU A 85 -8.44 -10.28 3.35
N GLU A 86 -8.10 -11.15 4.29
CA GLU A 86 -8.94 -12.30 4.68
C GLU A 86 -10.29 -11.82 5.20
N LYS A 87 -11.36 -12.51 4.80
CA LYS A 87 -12.73 -12.24 5.20
C LYS A 87 -13.46 -13.53 5.57
N ARG A 88 -14.26 -13.43 6.59
CA ARG A 88 -15.24 -14.47 6.97
C ARG A 88 -16.65 -13.91 6.77
N GLY A 89 -17.59 -14.76 6.40
CA GLY A 89 -18.98 -14.36 6.16
C GLY A 89 -19.28 -14.03 4.70
N HIS A 90 -20.54 -13.66 4.45
CA HIS A 90 -21.09 -13.43 3.12
C HIS A 90 -21.01 -11.95 2.71
N PHE A 91 -20.39 -11.68 1.57
CA PHE A 91 -20.24 -10.35 0.98
C PHE A 91 -20.63 -10.38 -0.51
N PRO A 92 -21.92 -10.38 -0.84
CA PRO A 92 -22.43 -10.67 -2.19
C PRO A 92 -21.95 -9.68 -3.27
N HIS A 93 -21.60 -8.46 -2.88
CA HIS A 93 -21.18 -7.41 -3.80
C HIS A 93 -19.66 -7.21 -3.86
N LEU A 94 -18.89 -8.10 -3.21
CA LEU A 94 -17.42 -8.02 -3.23
C LEU A 94 -16.83 -9.20 -3.99
N PRO A 95 -15.83 -8.98 -4.83
CA PRO A 95 -15.14 -10.03 -5.57
C PRO A 95 -14.18 -10.80 -4.67
N LEU A 96 -14.72 -11.51 -3.68
CA LEU A 96 -13.94 -12.41 -2.83
C LEU A 96 -13.59 -13.66 -3.60
N SER A 97 -12.39 -14.18 -3.40
CA SER A 97 -11.95 -15.43 -4.00
C SER A 97 -10.96 -16.17 -3.10
N PHE A 98 -10.69 -17.43 -3.44
CA PHE A 98 -9.74 -18.26 -2.72
C PHE A 98 -8.39 -18.25 -3.44
N PHE A 99 -7.32 -17.95 -2.70
CA PHE A 99 -5.96 -17.95 -3.23
C PHE A 99 -4.94 -18.28 -2.13
N HIS A 100 -4.05 -19.23 -2.42
CA HIS A 100 -3.02 -19.70 -1.47
C HIS A 100 -3.56 -20.04 -0.07
N GLY A 101 -4.63 -20.81 0.02
CA GLY A 101 -5.23 -21.21 1.28
C GLY A 101 -6.05 -20.13 1.99
N LYS A 102 -6.26 -18.96 1.39
CA LYS A 102 -6.92 -17.80 2.01
C LYS A 102 -8.12 -17.33 1.20
N TRP A 103 -9.26 -17.25 1.86
CA TRP A 103 -10.46 -16.61 1.32
C TRP A 103 -10.47 -15.13 1.65
N GLY A 104 -10.69 -14.28 0.66
CA GLY A 104 -10.69 -12.84 0.90
C GLY A 104 -10.65 -11.97 -0.34
N LEU A 105 -10.41 -10.68 -0.11
CA LEU A 105 -10.20 -9.68 -1.14
C LEU A 105 -8.70 -9.60 -1.47
N HIS A 106 -8.34 -9.78 -2.74
CA HIS A 106 -6.96 -9.76 -3.18
C HIS A 106 -6.63 -8.45 -3.86
N LEU A 107 -5.57 -7.77 -3.38
CA LEU A 107 -5.08 -6.51 -3.93
C LEU A 107 -3.71 -6.71 -4.55
N VAL A 108 -3.58 -6.41 -5.83
CA VAL A 108 -2.26 -6.16 -6.46
C VAL A 108 -1.90 -4.72 -6.14
N VAL A 109 -0.85 -4.51 -5.38
CA VAL A 109 -0.42 -3.19 -4.91
C VAL A 109 0.86 -2.77 -5.60
N LEU A 110 0.93 -1.52 -6.03
CA LEU A 110 2.12 -0.84 -6.49
C LEU A 110 2.62 0.08 -5.38
N TYR A 111 3.82 -0.19 -4.90
CA TYR A 111 4.44 0.50 -3.78
C TYR A 111 5.75 1.16 -4.21
N LEU A 112 5.91 2.44 -3.95
CA LEU A 112 7.11 3.22 -4.29
C LEU A 112 8.04 3.34 -3.10
N VAL A 113 9.33 3.19 -3.36
CA VAL A 113 10.39 3.35 -2.36
C VAL A 113 11.50 4.22 -2.93
N TYR A 114 11.75 5.38 -2.29
CA TYR A 114 12.84 6.28 -2.65
C TYR A 114 13.47 6.88 -1.38
N GLY A 115 14.72 6.54 -1.07
CA GLY A 115 15.30 6.86 0.24
C GLY A 115 14.43 6.33 1.36
N ASP A 116 13.96 7.20 2.23
CA ASP A 116 13.02 6.86 3.32
C ASP A 116 11.55 7.00 2.92
N LEU A 117 11.27 7.59 1.77
CA LEU A 117 9.92 7.74 1.27
C LEU A 117 9.30 6.38 0.93
N ARG A 118 8.10 6.11 1.47
CA ARG A 118 7.33 4.88 1.35
C ARG A 118 5.90 5.20 0.96
N VAL A 119 5.50 4.89 -0.29
CA VAL A 119 4.20 5.32 -0.83
C VAL A 119 3.43 4.16 -1.43
N PRO A 120 2.30 3.73 -0.86
CA PRO A 120 1.34 2.88 -1.55
C PRO A 120 0.66 3.70 -2.65
N TRP A 121 1.22 3.62 -3.87
CA TRP A 121 0.85 4.50 -4.99
C TRP A 121 -0.49 4.17 -5.60
N ALA A 122 -0.76 2.88 -5.81
CA ALA A 122 -1.99 2.41 -6.43
C ALA A 122 -2.24 0.93 -6.13
N TYR A 123 -3.48 0.49 -6.29
CA TYR A 123 -3.84 -0.93 -6.25
C TYR A 123 -4.90 -1.27 -7.29
N ARG A 124 -5.01 -2.58 -7.57
CA ARG A 124 -6.08 -3.19 -8.36
C ARG A 124 -6.61 -4.42 -7.63
N LEU A 125 -7.90 -4.66 -7.75
CA LEU A 125 -8.52 -5.87 -7.24
C LEU A 125 -8.26 -7.02 -8.22
N TRP A 126 -7.78 -8.12 -7.72
CA TRP A 126 -7.76 -9.38 -8.45
C TRP A 126 -8.97 -10.22 -8.03
N ARG A 127 -9.74 -10.65 -9.01
CA ARG A 127 -11.04 -11.31 -8.80
C ARG A 127 -10.96 -12.84 -8.84
N GLY A 128 -9.75 -13.40 -8.93
CA GLY A 128 -9.56 -14.85 -8.96
C GLY A 128 -9.22 -15.39 -10.36
N LYS A 129 -9.20 -16.71 -10.45
CA LYS A 129 -8.98 -17.43 -11.71
C LYS A 129 -10.15 -17.18 -12.68
N GLY A 130 -9.86 -17.15 -14.00
CA GLY A 130 -10.88 -16.87 -15.02
C GLY A 130 -11.06 -15.38 -15.35
N GLU A 131 -10.57 -14.48 -14.50
CA GLU A 131 -10.56 -13.04 -14.69
C GLU A 131 -9.19 -12.52 -15.15
N LYS A 132 -9.00 -11.21 -15.20
CA LYS A 132 -7.72 -10.60 -15.56
C LYS A 132 -6.58 -11.15 -14.71
N GLY A 133 -5.59 -11.76 -15.34
CA GLY A 133 -4.43 -12.34 -14.66
C GLY A 133 -3.59 -11.30 -13.90
N LEU A 134 -2.89 -11.76 -12.87
CA LEU A 134 -2.03 -10.91 -12.01
C LEU A 134 -1.04 -10.07 -12.82
N SER A 135 -0.40 -10.68 -13.83
CA SER A 135 0.55 -9.98 -14.72
C SER A 135 -0.08 -8.79 -15.44
N LEU A 136 -1.33 -8.92 -15.93
CA LEU A 136 -2.03 -7.85 -16.62
C LEU A 136 -2.39 -6.70 -15.68
N LEU A 137 -2.86 -7.02 -14.46
CA LEU A 137 -3.14 -6.02 -13.42
C LEU A 137 -1.86 -5.27 -13.01
N ALA A 138 -0.77 -5.99 -12.79
CA ALA A 138 0.53 -5.42 -12.47
C ALA A 138 1.04 -4.49 -13.59
N LEU A 139 0.96 -4.92 -14.84
CA LEU A 139 1.35 -4.10 -16.00
C LEU A 139 0.47 -2.85 -16.14
N SER A 140 -0.85 -2.97 -15.87
CA SER A 140 -1.74 -1.81 -15.87
C SER A 140 -1.39 -0.79 -14.78
N LEU A 141 -0.94 -1.26 -13.61
CA LEU A 141 -0.44 -0.40 -12.54
C LEU A 141 0.87 0.29 -12.94
N LEU A 142 1.84 -0.45 -13.50
CA LEU A 142 3.10 0.11 -13.99
C LEU A 142 2.89 1.12 -15.12
N ALA A 143 1.96 0.83 -16.04
CA ALA A 143 1.61 1.74 -17.13
C ALA A 143 0.99 3.05 -16.61
N SER A 144 0.31 3.01 -15.45
CA SER A 144 -0.29 4.19 -14.82
C SER A 144 0.71 5.12 -14.10
N LEU A 145 2.00 4.73 -14.00
CA LEU A 145 3.04 5.61 -13.48
C LEU A 145 3.18 6.85 -14.37
N PRO A 146 3.21 8.06 -13.80
CA PRO A 146 3.37 9.29 -14.57
C PRO A 146 4.60 9.28 -15.48
N LEU A 147 4.47 9.84 -16.66
CA LEU A 147 5.55 9.87 -17.64
C LEU A 147 6.79 10.60 -17.10
N TRP A 148 6.59 11.67 -16.32
CA TRP A 148 7.69 12.40 -15.70
C TRP A 148 8.52 11.51 -14.76
N MET A 149 7.91 10.59 -14.01
CA MET A 149 8.66 9.62 -13.17
C MET A 149 9.58 8.75 -14.03
N ARG A 150 9.09 8.24 -15.15
CA ARG A 150 9.89 7.40 -16.06
C ARG A 150 11.03 8.18 -16.71
N ARG A 151 10.84 9.48 -16.94
CA ARG A 151 11.87 10.36 -17.50
C ARG A 151 12.93 10.75 -16.46
N THR A 152 12.51 10.99 -15.21
CA THR A 152 13.38 11.44 -14.11
C THR A 152 14.16 10.32 -13.46
N PHE A 153 13.53 9.17 -13.27
CA PHE A 153 14.11 8.06 -12.51
C PHE A 153 14.52 6.88 -13.39
N ARG A 154 15.57 6.18 -12.97
CA ARG A 154 15.82 4.81 -13.40
C ARG A 154 14.95 3.90 -12.55
N ILE A 155 13.78 3.52 -13.08
CA ILE A 155 12.80 2.73 -12.37
C ILE A 155 13.20 1.27 -12.40
N ARG A 156 13.26 0.66 -11.21
CA ARG A 156 13.50 -0.75 -11.03
C ARG A 156 12.31 -1.41 -10.33
N VAL A 157 11.70 -2.36 -10.99
CA VAL A 157 10.55 -3.10 -10.49
C VAL A 157 11.04 -4.34 -9.75
N ALA A 158 10.58 -4.53 -8.51
CA ALA A 158 10.74 -5.77 -7.76
C ALA A 158 9.38 -6.43 -7.56
N ALA A 159 9.27 -7.73 -7.88
CA ALA A 159 8.02 -8.45 -7.76
C ALA A 159 8.22 -9.89 -7.29
N ASP A 160 7.16 -10.50 -6.75
CA ASP A 160 7.18 -11.89 -6.33
C ASP A 160 7.13 -12.88 -7.51
N ALA A 161 7.37 -14.16 -7.23
CA ALA A 161 7.32 -15.24 -8.20
C ALA A 161 5.93 -15.41 -8.86
N ALA A 162 4.86 -14.98 -8.21
CA ALA A 162 3.52 -14.92 -8.79
C ALA A 162 3.45 -14.05 -10.06
N PHE A 163 4.34 -13.05 -10.18
CA PHE A 163 4.49 -12.20 -11.37
C PHE A 163 5.57 -12.70 -12.34
N GLY A 164 6.28 -13.80 -12.02
CA GLY A 164 7.39 -14.34 -12.78
C GLY A 164 6.96 -15.02 -14.09
N THR A 165 6.19 -14.35 -14.93
CA THR A 165 5.70 -14.85 -16.22
C THR A 165 6.44 -14.19 -17.39
N ALA A 166 6.53 -14.88 -18.54
CA ALA A 166 7.11 -14.29 -19.75
C ALA A 166 6.36 -13.03 -20.17
N TRP A 167 5.04 -13.07 -20.08
CA TRP A 167 4.16 -11.94 -20.39
C TRP A 167 4.47 -10.70 -19.52
N PHE A 168 4.66 -10.89 -18.22
CA PHE A 168 5.02 -9.79 -17.32
C PHE A 168 6.40 -9.21 -17.68
N LEU A 169 7.41 -10.06 -17.84
CA LEU A 169 8.77 -9.62 -18.21
C LEU A 169 8.81 -8.85 -19.52
N PHE A 170 8.08 -9.34 -20.53
CA PHE A 170 7.93 -8.68 -21.82
C PHE A 170 7.26 -7.30 -21.67
N GLY A 171 6.16 -7.25 -20.93
CA GLY A 171 5.41 -6.01 -20.69
C GLY A 171 6.23 -4.96 -19.95
N VAL A 172 6.97 -5.36 -18.90
CA VAL A 172 7.85 -4.44 -18.14
C VAL A 172 8.94 -3.87 -19.04
N ARG A 173 9.58 -4.72 -19.88
CA ARG A 173 10.59 -4.27 -20.83
C ARG A 173 10.00 -3.33 -21.89
N ARG A 174 8.80 -3.61 -22.40
CA ARG A 174 8.08 -2.73 -23.34
C ARG A 174 7.78 -1.35 -22.74
N LEU A 175 7.58 -1.28 -21.42
CA LEU A 175 7.43 -0.01 -20.69
C LEU A 175 8.77 0.72 -20.44
N GLY A 176 9.90 0.16 -20.90
CA GLY A 176 11.24 0.75 -20.66
C GLY A 176 11.72 0.64 -19.22
N LEU A 177 11.20 -0.34 -18.44
CA LEU A 177 11.52 -0.51 -17.04
C LEU A 177 12.47 -1.69 -16.83
N GLU A 178 13.34 -1.59 -15.82
CA GLU A 178 14.16 -2.70 -15.33
C GLU A 178 13.37 -3.50 -14.31
N THR A 179 13.51 -4.85 -14.29
CA THR A 179 12.88 -5.66 -13.24
C THR A 179 13.80 -6.70 -12.64
N VAL A 180 13.59 -6.96 -11.35
CA VAL A 180 14.07 -8.15 -10.63
C VAL A 180 12.85 -8.84 -10.06
N VAL A 181 12.58 -10.07 -10.50
CA VAL A 181 11.38 -10.81 -10.12
C VAL A 181 11.72 -12.22 -9.68
N GLY A 182 11.01 -12.71 -8.66
CA GLY A 182 11.05 -14.12 -8.29
C GLY A 182 10.62 -15.00 -9.47
N MET A 183 11.23 -16.19 -9.60
CA MET A 183 10.92 -17.13 -10.67
C MET A 183 10.80 -18.55 -10.14
N ARG A 184 9.88 -19.31 -10.67
CA ARG A 184 9.75 -20.72 -10.35
C ARG A 184 10.96 -21.49 -10.85
N ARG A 185 11.48 -22.43 -10.06
CA ARG A 185 12.66 -23.23 -10.37
C ARG A 185 12.52 -24.11 -11.59
N ASP A 186 11.27 -24.53 -11.92
CA ASP A 186 10.91 -25.39 -13.05
C ASP A 186 10.75 -24.63 -14.39
N ARG A 187 11.04 -23.32 -14.41
CA ARG A 187 10.93 -22.49 -15.61
C ARG A 187 11.87 -22.97 -16.71
N ARG A 188 11.30 -23.28 -17.89
CA ARG A 188 12.04 -23.81 -19.05
C ARG A 188 12.95 -22.75 -19.68
N LEU A 189 14.13 -23.19 -20.11
CA LEU A 189 15.08 -22.41 -20.90
C LEU A 189 14.82 -22.66 -22.40
N ARG A 190 15.13 -21.67 -23.24
CA ARG A 190 14.96 -21.80 -24.71
C ARG A 190 15.87 -22.83 -25.32
N GLY A 191 17.08 -23.03 -24.81
CA GLY A 191 18.05 -24.01 -25.24
C GLY A 191 17.88 -25.40 -24.62
N GLY A 192 16.76 -25.67 -23.93
CA GLY A 192 16.53 -26.91 -23.19
C GLY A 192 16.87 -26.80 -21.70
N GLY A 193 16.34 -27.72 -20.91
CA GLY A 193 16.50 -27.70 -19.44
C GLY A 193 15.61 -26.64 -18.74
N ARG A 194 15.87 -26.46 -17.46
CA ARG A 194 15.12 -25.59 -16.54
C ARG A 194 16.06 -24.71 -15.73
N LEU A 195 15.55 -23.71 -15.01
CA LEU A 195 16.36 -22.86 -14.14
C LEU A 195 17.11 -23.65 -13.06
N LEU A 196 16.49 -24.71 -12.53
CA LEU A 196 17.10 -25.57 -11.52
C LEU A 196 18.36 -26.32 -12.01
N ASP A 197 18.49 -26.50 -13.34
CA ASP A 197 19.62 -27.21 -13.95
C ASP A 197 20.85 -26.31 -14.14
N LEU A 198 20.71 -25.01 -13.89
CA LEU A 198 21.81 -24.06 -14.01
C LEU A 198 22.86 -24.25 -12.88
N ARG A 199 24.12 -24.40 -13.28
CA ARG A 199 25.24 -24.60 -12.36
C ARG A 199 25.89 -23.29 -11.89
N ARG A 200 25.79 -22.22 -12.70
CA ARG A 200 26.48 -20.95 -12.45
C ARG A 200 25.49 -19.80 -12.27
N GLN A 201 25.60 -19.07 -11.15
CA GLN A 201 24.86 -17.84 -10.94
C GLN A 201 25.39 -16.68 -11.78
N GLY A 202 24.54 -15.71 -12.10
CA GLY A 202 24.89 -14.59 -12.97
C GLY A 202 24.84 -14.94 -14.46
N SER A 203 24.47 -16.17 -14.80
CA SER A 203 24.34 -16.60 -16.19
C SER A 203 23.30 -15.79 -16.93
N ARG A 204 23.64 -15.42 -18.16
CA ARG A 204 22.73 -14.83 -19.14
C ARG A 204 22.01 -15.95 -19.88
N VAL A 205 20.69 -16.04 -19.72
CA VAL A 205 19.90 -17.12 -20.31
C VAL A 205 18.66 -16.60 -21.04
N TYR A 206 18.13 -17.40 -21.96
CA TYR A 206 16.84 -17.15 -22.60
C TYR A 206 15.80 -18.08 -21.99
N LEU A 207 14.75 -17.49 -21.39
CA LEU A 207 13.61 -18.26 -20.91
C LEU A 207 12.67 -18.58 -22.08
N TRP A 208 12.04 -19.76 -22.03
CA TRP A 208 11.00 -20.10 -22.98
C TRP A 208 9.90 -19.02 -23.02
N GLY A 209 9.53 -18.58 -24.24
CA GLY A 209 8.56 -17.52 -24.47
C GLY A 209 9.09 -16.09 -24.30
N LEU A 210 10.43 -15.89 -24.12
CA LEU A 210 11.05 -14.57 -24.17
C LEU A 210 11.97 -14.43 -25.40
N SER A 211 11.88 -13.28 -26.06
CA SER A 211 12.76 -12.90 -27.19
C SER A 211 14.08 -12.25 -26.75
N PHE A 212 14.25 -11.99 -25.44
CA PHE A 212 15.41 -11.34 -24.88
C PHE A 212 15.99 -12.14 -23.70
N PRO A 213 17.29 -11.99 -23.42
CA PRO A 213 17.92 -12.68 -22.31
C PRO A 213 17.57 -12.06 -20.96
N VAL A 214 17.69 -12.88 -19.93
CA VAL A 214 17.64 -12.49 -18.51
C VAL A 214 18.88 -13.00 -17.79
N TRP A 215 19.22 -12.37 -16.66
CA TRP A 215 20.27 -12.82 -15.76
C TRP A 215 19.63 -13.55 -14.58
N VAL A 216 20.25 -14.62 -14.11
CA VAL A 216 19.66 -15.52 -13.10
C VAL A 216 20.56 -15.59 -11.89
N ALA A 217 19.96 -15.48 -10.71
CA ALA A 217 20.59 -15.78 -9.43
C ALA A 217 19.63 -16.61 -8.55
N TRP A 218 20.17 -17.26 -7.53
CA TRP A 218 19.37 -18.03 -6.57
C TRP A 218 20.01 -17.96 -5.18
N TYR A 219 19.19 -18.28 -4.18
CA TYR A 219 19.60 -18.33 -2.78
C TYR A 219 18.84 -19.39 -2.02
N ARG A 220 19.43 -19.86 -0.92
CA ARG A 220 18.75 -20.75 0.01
C ARG A 220 17.79 -19.94 0.90
N TYR A 221 16.60 -20.44 1.06
CA TYR A 221 15.58 -19.88 1.93
C TYR A 221 15.17 -20.90 2.99
N PRO A 222 15.23 -20.58 4.30
CA PRO A 222 14.82 -21.51 5.34
C PRO A 222 13.31 -21.75 5.29
N LEU A 223 12.90 -22.98 5.48
CA LEU A 223 11.49 -23.36 5.58
C LEU A 223 11.05 -23.37 7.06
N PRO A 224 9.79 -22.96 7.37
CA PRO A 224 9.29 -22.95 8.75
C PRO A 224 9.34 -24.31 9.46
N GLN A 225 9.14 -25.39 8.69
CA GLN A 225 9.20 -26.79 9.17
C GLN A 225 10.61 -27.38 9.20
N GLY A 226 11.63 -26.55 9.00
CA GLY A 226 13.03 -26.98 8.87
C GLY A 226 13.40 -27.29 7.41
N GLY A 227 14.73 -27.33 7.15
CA GLY A 227 15.26 -27.50 5.79
C GLY A 227 15.37 -26.21 5.00
N TRP A 228 15.68 -26.34 3.70
CA TRP A 228 15.99 -25.23 2.82
C TRP A 228 15.32 -25.40 1.47
N GLU A 229 14.87 -24.28 0.90
CA GLU A 229 14.36 -24.19 -0.47
C GLU A 229 15.26 -23.27 -1.32
N TRP A 230 15.52 -23.68 -2.56
CA TRP A 230 16.18 -22.81 -3.52
C TRP A 230 15.17 -21.87 -4.16
N ARG A 231 15.37 -20.57 -4.00
CA ARG A 231 14.57 -19.53 -4.63
C ARG A 231 15.35 -18.82 -5.71
N TYR A 232 14.75 -18.72 -6.87
CA TYR A 232 15.36 -18.12 -8.06
C TYR A 232 14.81 -16.72 -8.27
N VAL A 233 15.71 -15.81 -8.70
CA VAL A 233 15.38 -14.45 -9.12
C VAL A 233 15.99 -14.21 -10.49
N VAL A 234 15.25 -13.49 -11.35
CA VAL A 234 15.71 -13.09 -12.66
C VAL A 234 15.70 -11.57 -12.80
N ALA A 235 16.69 -11.04 -13.52
CA ALA A 235 16.77 -9.62 -13.87
C ALA A 235 16.69 -9.45 -15.38
N THR A 236 16.00 -8.39 -15.84
CA THR A 236 15.91 -8.03 -17.28
C THR A 236 17.06 -7.13 -17.72
N PHE A 237 18.03 -6.89 -16.89
CA PHE A 237 19.19 -6.05 -17.14
C PHE A 237 20.47 -6.74 -16.65
N PRO A 238 21.66 -6.42 -17.21
CA PRO A 238 22.92 -6.96 -16.73
C PRO A 238 23.13 -6.68 -15.26
N ALA A 239 23.29 -7.74 -14.45
CA ALA A 239 23.50 -7.62 -13.02
C ALA A 239 24.31 -8.81 -12.47
N THR A 240 25.15 -8.54 -11.47
CA THR A 240 25.81 -9.59 -10.71
C THR A 240 24.80 -10.32 -9.80
N PRO A 241 25.07 -11.57 -9.40
CA PRO A 241 24.23 -12.30 -8.45
C PRO A 241 23.94 -11.48 -7.19
N ARG A 242 24.98 -10.89 -6.60
CA ARG A 242 24.84 -10.02 -5.41
C ARG A 242 23.87 -8.87 -5.64
N THR A 243 23.98 -8.21 -6.79
CA THR A 243 23.06 -7.11 -7.14
C THR A 243 21.61 -7.60 -7.26
N MET A 244 21.38 -8.72 -7.97
CA MET A 244 20.04 -9.30 -8.12
C MET A 244 19.43 -9.68 -6.78
N LEU A 245 20.18 -10.36 -5.92
CA LEU A 245 19.73 -10.77 -4.59
C LEU A 245 19.43 -9.55 -3.68
N THR A 246 20.28 -8.52 -3.74
CA THR A 246 20.04 -7.27 -3.00
C THR A 246 18.73 -6.62 -3.41
N TRP A 247 18.45 -6.53 -4.71
CA TRP A 247 17.19 -5.97 -5.20
C TRP A 247 16.00 -6.88 -4.91
N GLY A 248 16.15 -8.19 -5.02
CA GLY A 248 15.13 -9.16 -4.61
C GLY A 248 14.75 -9.01 -3.14
N ARG A 249 15.74 -8.86 -2.26
CA ARG A 249 15.50 -8.62 -0.82
C ARG A 249 14.79 -7.30 -0.53
N ARG A 250 15.05 -6.25 -1.29
CA ARG A 250 14.34 -4.97 -1.15
C ARG A 250 12.83 -5.07 -1.38
N ARG A 251 12.35 -6.11 -2.05
CA ARG A 251 10.91 -6.42 -2.14
C ARG A 251 10.27 -6.57 -0.75
N PHE A 252 10.98 -7.14 0.22
CA PHE A 252 10.46 -7.32 1.58
C PHE A 252 10.05 -6.02 2.27
N THR A 253 10.45 -4.85 1.76
CA THR A 253 9.97 -3.55 2.26
C THR A 253 8.44 -3.45 2.17
N VAL A 254 7.80 -4.09 1.19
CA VAL A 254 6.34 -4.10 1.06
C VAL A 254 5.66 -4.98 2.11
N GLU A 255 6.33 -6.01 2.60
CA GLU A 255 5.79 -6.86 3.68
C GLU A 255 5.70 -6.09 5.01
N HIS A 256 6.69 -5.25 5.32
CA HIS A 256 6.64 -4.32 6.45
C HIS A 256 5.49 -3.32 6.30
N PHE A 257 5.29 -2.78 5.09
CA PHE A 257 4.14 -1.93 4.80
C PHE A 257 2.82 -2.67 5.05
N PHE A 258 2.63 -3.88 4.51
CA PHE A 258 1.38 -4.62 4.70
C PHE A 258 1.14 -5.01 6.16
N ARG A 259 2.20 -5.34 6.90
CA ARG A 259 2.12 -5.59 8.33
C ARG A 259 1.59 -4.33 9.04
N ALA A 260 2.25 -3.19 8.87
CA ALA A 260 1.82 -1.93 9.46
C ALA A 260 0.40 -1.53 9.01
N ALA A 261 0.10 -1.61 7.70
CA ALA A 261 -1.21 -1.26 7.18
C ALA A 261 -2.35 -2.12 7.76
N LYS A 262 -2.10 -3.41 8.02
CA LYS A 262 -3.08 -4.32 8.63
C LYS A 262 -3.18 -4.14 10.14
N SER A 263 -2.06 -4.11 10.88
CA SER A 263 -2.03 -4.05 12.34
C SER A 263 -2.36 -2.64 12.87
N GLU A 264 -1.82 -1.60 12.25
CA GLU A 264 -1.92 -0.23 12.75
C GLU A 264 -3.03 0.58 12.09
N PHE A 265 -3.22 0.41 10.77
CA PHE A 265 -4.12 1.22 9.95
C PHE A 265 -5.35 0.48 9.46
N SER A 266 -5.67 -0.68 10.03
CA SER A 266 -6.93 -1.42 9.83
C SER A 266 -7.22 -1.82 8.38
N LEU A 267 -6.22 -1.99 7.50
CA LEU A 267 -6.41 -2.21 6.07
C LEU A 267 -7.37 -3.38 5.76
N GLY A 268 -7.38 -4.43 6.57
CA GLY A 268 -8.27 -5.58 6.43
C GLY A 268 -9.55 -5.55 7.26
N GLN A 269 -9.81 -4.49 8.03
CA GLN A 269 -10.89 -4.47 9.03
C GLN A 269 -12.21 -3.88 8.52
N PHE A 270 -12.37 -3.68 7.20
CA PHE A 270 -13.63 -3.15 6.66
C PHE A 270 -14.81 -4.07 6.95
N GLY A 271 -15.95 -3.45 7.33
CA GLY A 271 -17.25 -4.10 7.50
C GLY A 271 -18.28 -3.69 6.46
N GLN A 272 -17.88 -2.85 5.48
CA GLN A 272 -18.74 -2.38 4.40
C GLN A 272 -19.05 -3.54 3.45
N ARG A 273 -20.33 -3.60 3.00
CA ARG A 273 -20.80 -4.62 2.05
C ARG A 273 -20.85 -4.12 0.61
N THR A 274 -20.72 -2.82 0.37
CA THR A 274 -20.71 -2.22 -0.97
C THR A 274 -19.29 -2.08 -1.50
N ALA A 275 -19.10 -2.26 -2.80
CA ALA A 275 -17.79 -2.06 -3.44
C ALA A 275 -17.26 -0.63 -3.23
N LEU A 276 -18.16 0.38 -3.29
CA LEU A 276 -17.82 1.78 -3.02
C LEU A 276 -17.33 1.98 -1.59
N GLY A 277 -18.06 1.45 -0.60
CA GLY A 277 -17.71 1.59 0.81
C GLY A 277 -16.38 0.92 1.15
N VAL A 278 -16.13 -0.28 0.60
CA VAL A 278 -14.83 -0.95 0.75
C VAL A 278 -13.71 -0.16 0.09
N HIS A 279 -13.90 0.30 -1.15
CA HIS A 279 -12.89 1.12 -1.83
C HIS A 279 -12.53 2.36 -1.01
N ARG A 280 -13.52 3.08 -0.49
CA ARG A 280 -13.32 4.26 0.36
C ARG A 280 -12.62 3.95 1.66
N PHE A 281 -12.99 2.85 2.31
CA PHE A 281 -12.32 2.38 3.52
C PHE A 281 -10.84 2.08 3.27
N LEU A 282 -10.52 1.35 2.19
CA LEU A 282 -9.14 1.06 1.82
C LEU A 282 -8.34 2.33 1.51
N VAL A 283 -8.94 3.28 0.78
CA VAL A 283 -8.30 4.58 0.49
C VAL A 283 -7.98 5.35 1.77
N LEU A 284 -8.92 5.40 2.73
CA LEU A 284 -8.71 6.10 4.00
C LEU A 284 -7.66 5.42 4.88
N SER A 285 -7.65 4.09 4.92
CA SER A 285 -6.60 3.31 5.59
C SER A 285 -5.21 3.63 5.03
N LEU A 286 -5.07 3.61 3.71
CA LEU A 286 -3.80 3.93 3.02
C LEU A 286 -3.41 5.40 3.19
N LEU A 287 -4.39 6.31 3.24
CA LEU A 287 -4.14 7.73 3.51
C LEU A 287 -3.65 7.93 4.94
N ALA A 288 -4.28 7.29 5.94
CA ALA A 288 -3.83 7.36 7.33
C ALA A 288 -2.38 6.83 7.48
N TYR A 289 -2.04 5.74 6.79
CA TYR A 289 -0.66 5.26 6.71
C TYR A 289 0.28 6.34 6.16
N LEU A 290 -0.08 6.99 5.05
CA LEU A 290 0.74 8.06 4.46
C LEU A 290 0.90 9.26 5.39
N LEU A 291 -0.18 9.70 6.04
CA LEU A 291 -0.14 10.83 6.97
C LEU A 291 0.77 10.53 8.16
N ALA A 292 0.64 9.34 8.76
CA ALA A 292 1.53 8.91 9.85
C ALA A 292 2.98 8.79 9.37
N HIS A 293 3.19 8.27 8.14
CA HIS A 293 4.51 8.16 7.55
C HIS A 293 5.15 9.53 7.34
N TRP A 294 4.42 10.51 6.80
CA TRP A 294 4.96 11.84 6.54
C TRP A 294 5.25 12.64 7.81
N VAL A 295 4.39 12.53 8.84
CA VAL A 295 4.60 13.21 10.11
C VAL A 295 5.66 12.51 10.98
N GLY A 296 5.74 11.17 10.90
CA GLY A 296 6.64 10.37 11.73
C GLY A 296 8.00 10.07 11.09
N MET A 297 8.21 10.39 9.81
CA MET A 297 9.47 10.10 9.11
C MET A 297 10.70 10.81 9.68
N GLU A 298 10.51 11.92 10.35
CA GLU A 298 11.60 12.67 10.98
C GLU A 298 12.06 12.03 12.31
N GLY A 299 11.23 11.13 12.87
CA GLY A 299 11.52 10.41 14.12
C GLY A 299 11.86 8.93 13.89
N LYS A 300 12.82 8.39 14.64
CA LYS A 300 13.10 6.96 14.70
C LYS A 300 12.07 6.17 15.53
N GLY A 301 10.86 6.71 15.69
CA GLY A 301 9.81 6.19 16.56
C GLY A 301 9.05 5.00 15.98
N SER A 302 8.21 4.39 16.81
CA SER A 302 7.32 3.30 16.42
C SER A 302 6.14 3.82 15.57
N TRP A 303 5.46 2.93 14.86
CA TRP A 303 4.21 3.27 14.16
C TRP A 303 3.13 3.84 15.08
N ARG A 304 3.13 3.44 16.35
CA ARG A 304 2.23 3.99 17.36
C ARG A 304 2.48 5.47 17.56
N GLU A 305 3.72 5.85 17.80
CA GLU A 305 4.11 7.27 18.00
C GLU A 305 3.86 8.10 16.74
N ALA A 306 4.17 7.56 15.56
CA ALA A 306 3.90 8.23 14.28
C ALA A 306 2.40 8.49 14.06
N ARG A 307 1.51 7.56 14.40
CA ARG A 307 0.06 7.70 14.31
C ARG A 307 -0.48 8.74 15.31
N GLU A 308 -0.06 8.62 16.56
CA GLU A 308 -0.46 9.56 17.61
C GLU A 308 0.04 10.98 17.30
N GLY A 309 1.28 11.12 16.84
CA GLY A 309 1.83 12.38 16.36
C GLY A 309 1.04 12.96 15.20
N ALA A 310 0.71 12.14 14.20
CA ALA A 310 -0.13 12.57 13.08
C ALA A 310 -1.52 13.02 13.52
N ALA A 311 -2.16 12.32 14.47
CA ALA A 311 -3.45 12.73 15.01
C ALA A 311 -3.37 14.09 15.72
N ARG A 312 -2.34 14.31 16.55
CA ARG A 312 -2.12 15.57 17.28
C ARG A 312 -1.87 16.76 16.35
N VAL A 313 -1.05 16.54 15.31
CA VAL A 313 -0.67 17.60 14.35
C VAL A 313 -1.82 17.95 13.39
N LEU A 314 -2.53 16.93 12.89
CA LEU A 314 -3.51 17.11 11.81
C LEU A 314 -4.94 17.34 12.32
N LEU A 315 -5.25 16.85 13.51
CA LEU A 315 -6.61 16.81 14.06
C LEU A 315 -6.62 17.18 15.56
N PRO A 316 -5.96 18.29 15.97
CA PRO A 316 -5.83 18.65 17.39
C PRO A 316 -7.19 18.85 18.08
N GLU A 317 -8.18 19.40 17.36
CA GLU A 317 -9.53 19.61 17.87
C GLU A 317 -10.23 18.30 18.27
N LEU A 318 -9.98 17.21 17.55
CA LEU A 318 -10.57 15.91 17.86
C LEU A 318 -9.84 15.21 19.02
N VAL A 319 -8.53 15.46 19.18
CA VAL A 319 -7.76 14.99 20.35
C VAL A 319 -8.31 15.63 21.62
N VAL A 320 -8.49 16.94 21.62
CA VAL A 320 -9.07 17.69 22.76
C VAL A 320 -10.48 17.19 23.10
N GLN A 321 -11.35 16.99 22.10
CA GLN A 321 -12.69 16.44 22.33
C GLN A 321 -12.68 15.08 23.02
N VAL A 322 -11.77 14.18 22.63
CA VAL A 322 -11.65 12.86 23.25
C VAL A 322 -11.15 13.00 24.69
N ILE A 323 -10.13 13.82 24.94
CA ILE A 323 -9.59 14.07 26.29
C ILE A 323 -10.67 14.60 27.20
N LEU A 324 -11.43 15.63 26.78
CA LEU A 324 -12.52 16.20 27.57
C LEU A 324 -13.59 15.19 27.94
N ARG A 325 -13.95 14.30 27.01
CA ARG A 325 -14.91 13.21 27.28
C ARG A 325 -14.38 12.20 28.29
N GLU A 326 -13.11 11.80 28.17
CA GLU A 326 -12.51 10.88 29.13
C GLU A 326 -12.43 11.52 30.53
N LEU A 327 -12.04 12.78 30.61
CA LEU A 327 -12.03 13.54 31.88
C LEU A 327 -13.44 13.63 32.50
N HIS A 328 -14.44 13.93 31.69
CA HIS A 328 -15.83 13.97 32.15
C HIS A 328 -16.31 12.59 32.64
N ALA A 329 -15.96 11.51 31.92
CA ALA A 329 -16.30 10.14 32.33
C ALA A 329 -15.62 9.74 33.66
N LEU A 330 -14.48 10.34 34.00
CA LEU A 330 -13.75 10.14 35.27
C LEU A 330 -14.23 11.09 36.38
N GLY A 331 -15.25 11.92 36.12
CA GLY A 331 -15.70 12.94 37.06
C GLY A 331 -14.75 14.15 37.25
N LEU A 332 -13.74 14.27 36.39
CA LEU A 332 -12.71 15.32 36.41
C LEU A 332 -13.02 16.48 35.45
N GLY A 333 -14.18 16.49 34.83
CA GLY A 333 -14.61 17.55 33.92
C GLY A 333 -15.04 18.83 34.70
N PRO A 334 -15.04 19.99 34.03
CA PRO A 334 -15.53 21.22 34.65
C PRO A 334 -16.99 21.04 35.10
N PRO A 335 -17.37 21.52 36.30
CA PRO A 335 -18.73 21.38 36.81
C PRO A 335 -19.72 22.11 35.89
N GLY A 336 -20.69 21.37 35.37
CA GLY A 336 -21.96 21.94 34.90
C GLY A 336 -21.93 22.74 33.59
N GLY A 337 -21.47 22.14 32.50
CA GLY A 337 -21.83 22.59 31.15
C GLY A 337 -22.78 21.58 30.48
N GLY A 338 -24.08 21.81 30.59
CA GLY A 338 -25.06 21.04 29.84
C GLY A 338 -24.75 21.03 28.36
N SER A 339 -25.10 19.95 27.66
CA SER A 339 -24.79 19.68 26.26
C SER A 339 -25.28 20.73 25.24
N GLU A 340 -25.90 21.79 25.70
CA GLU A 340 -26.42 22.91 24.87
C GLU A 340 -25.44 24.09 24.72
N GLY A 341 -24.36 24.21 25.55
CA GLY A 341 -23.48 25.39 25.56
C GLY A 341 -22.29 25.37 24.61
N LEU A 342 -21.92 24.23 24.05
CA LEU A 342 -20.71 24.11 23.22
C LEU A 342 -20.93 24.40 21.72
N CYS A 343 -22.17 24.61 21.27
CA CYS A 343 -22.47 25.04 19.91
C CYS A 343 -22.29 26.55 19.67
N GLY A 344 -22.18 27.35 20.76
CA GLY A 344 -22.11 28.83 20.72
C GLY A 344 -20.72 29.43 20.50
N VAL A 345 -19.64 28.67 20.72
CA VAL A 345 -18.29 29.26 20.72
C VAL A 345 -17.58 29.19 19.36
N CYS A 346 -18.14 28.41 18.39
CA CYS A 346 -17.53 28.27 17.06
C CYS A 346 -17.96 29.35 16.03
N GLY A 347 -18.66 30.41 16.45
CA GLY A 347 -19.23 31.46 15.58
C GLY A 347 -18.31 32.62 15.26
N ARG A 348 -17.13 32.75 15.85
CA ARG A 348 -16.25 33.90 15.61
C ARG A 348 -14.76 33.57 15.69
N CYS A 349 -14.26 32.83 14.74
CA CYS A 349 -12.87 32.92 14.32
C CYS A 349 -12.84 32.95 12.80
N LYS A 350 -12.90 34.17 12.27
CA LYS A 350 -12.44 34.48 10.92
C LYS A 350 -10.92 34.50 10.95
N PHE A 351 -10.29 33.47 10.37
CA PHE A 351 -8.96 33.55 9.77
C PHE A 351 -8.94 32.67 8.53
#